data_860974e36add3a5149151b40168e86c3
#
_entry.id   860974e36add3a5149151b40168e86c3
#
_cell.length_a   1.000
_cell.length_b   1.000
_cell.length_c   1.000
_cell.angle_alpha   90.00
_cell.angle_beta   90.00
_cell.angle_gamma   90.00
#
_symmetry.space_group_name_H-M   'P 1'
#
loop_
_entity.id
_entity.type
_entity.pdbx_description
1 polymer ?
#
loop_
_entity_poly.entity_id
_entity_poly.type
_entity_poly.pdbx_seq_one_letter_code
_entity_poly.pdbx_strand_id
1 'polypeptide(L)'
;QLERTGLDYFDYYLLHNVSGFSEAGFLDVDSFAFANKKKQEGKIKHLGLSTHANAEYLDNILTIHPEMEFVLLQIKYLDWENEGVESRKCYEVACKHNKPVLVMEPLKGGFLSDIPPEAEKLMKDYNPDASVISWALRFVASLDNVCMVLTGASSLKQLKENIDDFENFTPLNDEEYEI
;
A
#
# COMPACT_ATOMS: atom_id res chain seq x y z
N GLN A 1 -9.62 -16.65 -13.72
CA GLN A 1 -9.61 -16.26 -12.31
C GLN A 1 -11.01 -16.41 -11.69
N LEU A 2 -12.06 -15.78 -12.22
CA LEU A 2 -13.42 -15.86 -11.69
C LEU A 2 -13.91 -17.31 -11.58
N GLU A 3 -13.73 -18.13 -12.62
CA GLU A 3 -14.07 -19.57 -12.58
C GLU A 3 -13.36 -20.31 -11.43
N ARG A 4 -12.08 -19.99 -11.17
CA ARG A 4 -11.29 -20.63 -10.10
C ARG A 4 -11.71 -20.19 -8.69
N THR A 5 -12.22 -18.98 -8.55
CA THR A 5 -12.70 -18.43 -7.26
C THR A 5 -14.17 -18.69 -7.01
N GLY A 6 -14.93 -19.11 -8.04
CA GLY A 6 -16.37 -19.27 -7.97
C GLY A 6 -17.14 -17.94 -7.85
N LEU A 7 -16.50 -16.81 -8.20
CA LEU A 7 -17.10 -15.49 -8.15
C LEU A 7 -17.61 -15.06 -9.51
N ASP A 8 -18.66 -14.22 -9.53
CA ASP A 8 -19.20 -13.63 -10.75
C ASP A 8 -18.43 -12.37 -11.17
N TYR A 9 -17.82 -11.65 -10.21
CA TYR A 9 -17.06 -10.43 -10.39
C TYR A 9 -16.03 -10.25 -9.25
N PHE A 10 -15.09 -9.32 -9.44
CA PHE A 10 -14.21 -8.80 -8.39
C PHE A 10 -14.61 -7.38 -8.02
N ASP A 11 -14.68 -7.08 -6.72
CA ASP A 11 -14.92 -5.72 -6.26
C ASP A 11 -13.71 -4.84 -6.56
N TYR A 12 -12.51 -5.31 -6.26
CA TYR A 12 -11.25 -4.64 -6.58
C TYR A 12 -10.36 -5.57 -7.40
N TYR A 13 -9.85 -5.07 -8.48
CA TYR A 13 -8.90 -5.76 -9.34
C TYR A 13 -7.77 -4.83 -9.73
N LEU A 14 -6.54 -5.31 -9.69
CA LEU A 14 -5.39 -4.48 -10.07
C LEU A 14 -4.48 -5.20 -11.07
N LEU A 15 -3.85 -4.41 -11.93
CA LEU A 15 -2.73 -4.83 -12.74
C LEU A 15 -1.50 -4.89 -11.83
N HIS A 16 -0.91 -6.09 -11.69
CA HIS A 16 0.12 -6.36 -10.69
C HIS A 16 1.50 -5.94 -11.17
N ASN A 17 2.20 -5.12 -10.36
CA ASN A 17 3.58 -4.70 -10.56
C ASN A 17 3.83 -4.04 -11.93
N VAL A 18 3.03 -3.01 -12.23
CA VAL A 18 3.24 -2.19 -13.43
C VAL A 18 4.49 -1.34 -13.23
N SER A 19 5.55 -1.66 -13.98
CA SER A 19 6.86 -1.01 -13.88
C SER A 19 7.57 -1.08 -15.23
N GLY A 20 8.60 -0.27 -15.45
CA GLY A 20 9.38 -0.28 -16.68
C GLY A 20 9.97 -1.65 -17.04
N PHE A 21 10.23 -2.51 -16.05
CA PHE A 21 10.70 -3.89 -16.27
C PHE A 21 9.61 -4.85 -16.74
N SER A 22 8.34 -4.58 -16.37
CA SER A 22 7.19 -5.40 -16.74
C SER A 22 6.38 -4.79 -17.90
N GLU A 23 6.74 -3.59 -18.34
CA GLU A 23 5.99 -2.81 -19.32
C GLU A 23 5.79 -3.56 -20.63
N ALA A 24 6.82 -4.22 -21.15
CA ALA A 24 6.72 -5.04 -22.36
C ALA A 24 5.61 -6.10 -22.24
N GLY A 25 5.52 -6.82 -21.12
CA GLY A 25 4.48 -7.83 -20.90
C GLY A 25 3.07 -7.26 -20.80
N PHE A 26 2.90 -6.02 -20.33
CA PHE A 26 1.60 -5.35 -20.24
C PHE A 26 1.18 -4.70 -21.55
N LEU A 27 2.11 -4.11 -22.29
CA LEU A 27 1.86 -3.47 -23.58
C LEU A 27 1.64 -4.48 -24.70
N ASP A 28 2.40 -5.57 -24.73
CA ASP A 28 2.30 -6.61 -25.77
C ASP A 28 0.91 -7.26 -25.81
N VAL A 29 0.21 -7.33 -24.68
CA VAL A 29 -1.14 -7.92 -24.58
C VAL A 29 -2.22 -6.88 -24.29
N ASP A 30 -1.89 -5.59 -24.31
CA ASP A 30 -2.80 -4.46 -24.00
C ASP A 30 -3.65 -4.72 -22.74
N SER A 31 -2.97 -4.98 -21.62
CA SER A 31 -3.59 -5.37 -20.36
C SER A 31 -4.53 -4.29 -19.80
N PHE A 32 -4.24 -3.01 -20.06
CA PHE A 32 -5.09 -1.90 -19.65
C PHE A 32 -6.44 -1.90 -20.39
N ALA A 33 -6.42 -2.00 -21.72
CA ALA A 33 -7.65 -2.11 -22.50
C ALA A 33 -8.43 -3.38 -22.16
N PHE A 34 -7.75 -4.52 -21.96
CA PHE A 34 -8.39 -5.75 -21.53
C PHE A 34 -9.10 -5.60 -20.18
N ALA A 35 -8.42 -5.04 -19.18
CA ALA A 35 -8.98 -4.86 -17.84
C ALA A 35 -10.16 -3.88 -17.85
N ASN A 36 -10.05 -2.78 -18.60
CA ASN A 36 -11.15 -1.83 -18.82
C ASN A 36 -12.36 -2.49 -19.48
N LYS A 37 -12.14 -3.32 -20.49
CA LYS A 37 -13.21 -4.10 -21.11
C LYS A 37 -13.90 -5.01 -20.07
N LYS A 38 -13.13 -5.69 -19.22
CA LYS A 38 -13.70 -6.54 -18.16
C LYS A 38 -14.48 -5.75 -17.10
N LYS A 39 -14.09 -4.51 -16.83
CA LYS A 39 -14.86 -3.60 -16.00
C LYS A 39 -16.19 -3.22 -16.66
N GLN A 40 -16.19 -2.87 -17.95
CA GLN A 40 -17.41 -2.59 -18.71
C GLN A 40 -18.35 -3.80 -18.78
N GLU A 41 -17.81 -5.03 -18.81
CA GLU A 41 -18.58 -6.28 -18.76
C GLU A 41 -19.12 -6.60 -17.35
N GLY A 42 -18.87 -5.75 -16.35
CA GLY A 42 -19.30 -5.95 -14.95
C GLY A 42 -18.51 -7.05 -14.21
N LYS A 43 -17.36 -7.47 -14.74
CA LYS A 43 -16.49 -8.46 -14.10
C LYS A 43 -15.50 -7.86 -13.10
N ILE A 44 -15.35 -6.55 -13.13
CA ILE A 44 -14.51 -5.76 -12.22
C ILE A 44 -15.33 -4.52 -11.83
N LYS A 45 -15.45 -4.21 -10.54
CA LYS A 45 -16.07 -2.98 -10.07
C LYS A 45 -15.07 -1.83 -10.05
N HIS A 46 -13.95 -2.03 -9.38
CA HIS A 46 -12.89 -1.03 -9.24
C HIS A 46 -11.59 -1.56 -9.82
N LEU A 47 -11.01 -0.81 -10.75
CA LEU A 47 -9.76 -1.17 -11.44
C LEU A 47 -8.63 -0.27 -10.98
N GLY A 48 -7.52 -0.87 -10.59
CA GLY A 48 -6.31 -0.17 -10.16
C GLY A 48 -5.03 -0.82 -10.67
N LEU A 49 -3.92 -0.37 -10.13
CA LEU A 49 -2.61 -0.96 -10.38
C LEU A 49 -1.77 -1.04 -9.10
N SER A 50 -0.78 -1.92 -9.08
CA SER A 50 0.32 -1.89 -8.12
C SER A 50 1.63 -1.60 -8.83
N THR A 51 2.55 -0.94 -8.12
CA THR A 51 3.88 -0.65 -8.65
C THR A 51 4.95 -0.64 -7.56
N HIS A 52 6.18 -0.97 -7.95
CA HIS A 52 7.41 -0.74 -7.20
C HIS A 52 8.32 0.26 -7.95
N ALA A 53 7.80 0.94 -8.96
CA ALA A 53 8.53 1.96 -9.71
C ALA A 53 8.63 3.27 -8.92
N ASN A 54 9.48 4.17 -9.42
CA ASN A 54 9.66 5.52 -8.86
C ASN A 54 8.45 6.43 -9.14
N ALA A 55 8.47 7.60 -8.50
CA ALA A 55 7.38 8.56 -8.59
C ALA A 55 7.16 9.12 -10.01
N GLU A 56 8.24 9.33 -10.77
CA GLU A 56 8.15 9.80 -12.17
C GLU A 56 7.40 8.80 -13.04
N TYR A 57 7.73 7.52 -12.91
CA TYR A 57 7.05 6.46 -13.67
C TYR A 57 5.56 6.37 -13.26
N LEU A 58 5.26 6.43 -11.96
CA LEU A 58 3.88 6.39 -11.47
C LEU A 58 3.08 7.61 -11.99
N ASP A 59 3.65 8.82 -11.98
CA ASP A 59 3.01 10.04 -12.50
C ASP A 59 2.68 9.90 -14.00
N ASN A 60 3.62 9.35 -14.76
CA ASN A 60 3.43 9.10 -16.19
C ASN A 60 2.32 8.08 -16.44
N ILE A 61 2.34 6.93 -15.76
CA ILE A 61 1.31 5.89 -15.94
C ILE A 61 -0.08 6.39 -15.56
N LEU A 62 -0.23 7.12 -14.45
CA LEU A 62 -1.52 7.68 -14.04
C LEU A 62 -2.00 8.81 -14.96
N THR A 63 -1.08 9.49 -15.65
CA THR A 63 -1.43 10.47 -16.69
C THR A 63 -1.95 9.80 -17.95
N ILE A 64 -1.32 8.71 -18.39
CA ILE A 64 -1.70 7.95 -19.59
C ILE A 64 -2.96 7.11 -19.34
N HIS A 65 -3.11 6.58 -18.12
CA HIS A 65 -4.21 5.71 -17.70
C HIS A 65 -5.03 6.32 -16.56
N PRO A 66 -5.73 7.46 -16.81
CA PRO A 66 -6.54 8.13 -15.80
C PRO A 66 -7.73 7.29 -15.30
N GLU A 67 -8.08 6.23 -16.02
CA GLU A 67 -9.12 5.26 -15.67
C GLU A 67 -8.75 4.35 -14.49
N MET A 68 -7.49 4.29 -14.08
CA MET A 68 -7.10 3.61 -12.84
C MET A 68 -7.71 4.34 -11.65
N GLU A 69 -8.43 3.61 -10.80
CA GLU A 69 -9.22 4.20 -9.71
C GLU A 69 -8.49 4.22 -8.38
N PHE A 70 -7.49 3.37 -8.21
CA PHE A 70 -6.66 3.28 -7.01
C PHE A 70 -5.26 2.77 -7.33
N VAL A 71 -4.34 2.97 -6.41
CA VAL A 71 -2.97 2.46 -6.50
C VAL A 71 -2.59 1.66 -5.25
N LEU A 72 -1.84 0.58 -5.44
CA LEU A 72 -1.25 -0.19 -4.36
C LEU A 72 0.25 0.10 -4.32
N LEU A 73 0.70 0.76 -3.24
CA LEU A 73 2.07 1.24 -3.06
C LEU A 73 2.73 0.60 -1.83
N GLN A 74 4.05 0.42 -1.90
CA GLN A 74 4.83 0.07 -0.72
C GLN A 74 5.10 1.32 0.12
N ILE A 75 4.52 1.40 1.31
CA ILE A 75 4.70 2.53 2.22
C ILE A 75 5.05 2.01 3.61
N LYS A 76 6.10 2.58 4.20
CA LYS A 76 6.56 2.32 5.56
C LYS A 76 7.44 3.48 6.03
N TYR A 77 7.46 3.78 7.32
CA TYR A 77 8.22 4.92 7.85
C TYR A 77 9.72 4.83 7.51
N LEU A 78 10.32 3.62 7.57
CA LEU A 78 11.73 3.41 7.28
C LEU A 78 12.15 3.84 5.86
N ASP A 79 11.26 3.70 4.89
CA ASP A 79 11.52 4.00 3.49
C ASP A 79 10.83 5.31 3.03
N TRP A 80 10.23 6.07 3.97
CA TRP A 80 9.45 7.26 3.65
C TRP A 80 10.27 8.31 2.89
N GLU A 81 11.48 8.59 3.37
CA GLU A 81 12.43 9.51 2.75
C GLU A 81 13.54 8.80 1.93
N ASN A 82 13.42 7.49 1.71
CA ASN A 82 14.43 6.74 0.97
C ASN A 82 14.35 7.06 -0.53
N GLU A 83 15.45 7.59 -1.09
CA GLU A 83 15.52 7.99 -2.50
C GLU A 83 15.41 6.81 -3.49
N GLY A 84 15.72 5.59 -3.08
CA GLY A 84 15.62 4.39 -3.93
C GLY A 84 14.22 3.77 -3.96
N VAL A 85 13.40 4.03 -2.93
CA VAL A 85 12.02 3.54 -2.82
C VAL A 85 11.01 4.63 -3.16
N GLU A 86 11.32 5.89 -2.81
CA GLU A 86 10.50 7.07 -3.04
C GLU A 86 9.08 6.97 -2.48
N SER A 87 8.89 6.30 -1.32
CA SER A 87 7.55 6.07 -0.75
C SER A 87 6.73 7.35 -0.64
N ARG A 88 7.30 8.43 -0.08
CA ARG A 88 6.62 9.72 0.06
C ARG A 88 6.27 10.32 -1.29
N LYS A 89 7.20 10.36 -2.23
CA LYS A 89 6.97 10.94 -3.56
C LYS A 89 5.89 10.17 -4.33
N CYS A 90 5.88 8.82 -4.26
CA CYS A 90 4.83 8.01 -4.86
C CYS A 90 3.46 8.28 -4.23
N TYR A 91 3.40 8.44 -2.90
CA TYR A 91 2.18 8.83 -2.20
C TYR A 91 1.68 10.21 -2.65
N GLU A 92 2.57 11.21 -2.74
CA GLU A 92 2.25 12.56 -3.22
C GLU A 92 1.72 12.54 -4.67
N VAL A 93 2.30 11.70 -5.54
CA VAL A 93 1.79 11.48 -6.91
C VAL A 93 0.38 10.92 -6.88
N ALA A 94 0.11 9.91 -6.06
CA ALA A 94 -1.24 9.37 -5.94
C ALA A 94 -2.24 10.43 -5.48
N CYS A 95 -1.88 11.27 -4.51
CA CYS A 95 -2.67 12.41 -4.05
C CYS A 95 -2.92 13.42 -5.20
N LYS A 96 -1.89 13.79 -5.94
CA LYS A 96 -1.98 14.69 -7.11
C LYS A 96 -3.00 14.20 -8.14
N HIS A 97 -3.05 12.90 -8.38
CA HIS A 97 -4.00 12.26 -9.31
C HIS A 97 -5.35 11.91 -8.67
N ASN A 98 -5.57 12.26 -7.39
CA ASN A 98 -6.78 11.90 -6.63
C ASN A 98 -7.05 10.39 -6.64
N LYS A 99 -6.01 9.57 -6.50
CA LYS A 99 -6.13 8.12 -6.43
C LYS A 99 -5.95 7.65 -4.98
N PRO A 100 -6.98 7.02 -4.37
CA PRO A 100 -6.82 6.39 -3.06
C PRO A 100 -5.70 5.38 -3.09
N VAL A 101 -4.97 5.31 -1.97
CA VAL A 101 -3.82 4.44 -1.81
C VAL A 101 -4.18 3.22 -0.97
N LEU A 102 -3.88 2.04 -1.49
CA LEU A 102 -3.75 0.81 -0.73
C LEU A 102 -2.27 0.64 -0.38
N VAL A 103 -1.97 0.26 0.85
CA VAL A 103 -0.58 0.06 1.30
C VAL A 103 -0.23 -1.41 1.29
N MET A 104 0.92 -1.74 0.69
CA MET A 104 1.57 -3.05 0.83
C MET A 104 2.88 -2.92 1.59
N GLU A 105 3.31 -4.02 2.22
CA GLU A 105 4.58 -4.12 2.95
C GLU A 105 4.76 -3.08 4.08
N PRO A 106 3.75 -2.77 4.89
CA PRO A 106 3.88 -1.77 5.96
C PRO A 106 4.96 -2.15 6.98
N LEU A 107 5.25 -3.45 7.13
CA LEU A 107 6.24 -4.00 8.05
C LEU A 107 7.54 -4.47 7.34
N LYS A 108 7.74 -4.13 6.06
CA LYS A 108 8.94 -4.51 5.28
C LYS A 108 9.25 -6.02 5.38
N GLY A 109 8.26 -6.87 5.11
CA GLY A 109 8.41 -8.33 5.22
C GLY A 109 8.66 -8.83 6.65
N GLY A 110 8.30 -8.05 7.67
CA GLY A 110 8.53 -8.35 9.08
C GLY A 110 9.81 -7.71 9.66
N PHE A 111 10.62 -7.03 8.85
CA PHE A 111 11.84 -6.37 9.33
C PHE A 111 11.56 -5.34 10.44
N LEU A 112 10.44 -4.62 10.36
CA LEU A 112 10.02 -3.63 11.35
C LEU A 112 9.40 -4.24 12.61
N SER A 113 9.35 -5.55 12.75
CA SER A 113 8.97 -6.21 14.01
C SER A 113 10.14 -6.43 14.98
N ASP A 114 11.37 -6.22 14.49
CA ASP A 114 12.62 -6.36 15.27
C ASP A 114 13.56 -5.21 14.87
N ILE A 115 13.32 -4.04 15.46
CA ILE A 115 14.07 -2.81 15.19
C ILE A 115 15.24 -2.65 16.16
N PRO A 116 16.24 -1.77 15.89
CA PRO A 116 17.33 -1.50 16.80
C PRO A 116 16.84 -1.10 18.20
N PRO A 117 17.49 -1.60 19.29
CA PRO A 117 17.06 -1.34 20.67
C PRO A 117 16.95 0.16 21.02
N GLU A 118 17.78 0.99 20.41
CA GLU A 118 17.76 2.44 20.59
C GLU A 118 16.47 3.06 20.03
N ALA A 119 16.02 2.60 18.87
CA ALA A 119 14.78 3.05 18.25
C ALA A 119 13.56 2.53 19.04
N GLU A 120 13.57 1.23 19.41
CA GLU A 120 12.52 0.67 20.25
C GLU A 120 12.40 1.43 21.58
N LYS A 121 13.53 1.79 22.19
CA LYS A 121 13.54 2.54 23.43
C LYS A 121 12.87 3.90 23.29
N LEU A 122 13.11 4.64 22.23
CA LEU A 122 12.44 5.93 21.97
C LEU A 122 10.91 5.77 21.91
N MET A 123 10.44 4.79 21.14
CA MET A 123 9.00 4.48 21.04
C MET A 123 8.40 4.08 22.40
N LYS A 124 9.11 3.25 23.17
CA LYS A 124 8.66 2.78 24.50
C LYS A 124 8.73 3.84 25.58
N ASP A 125 9.69 4.74 25.53
CA ASP A 125 9.78 5.88 26.46
C ASP A 125 8.59 6.82 26.29
N TYR A 126 8.08 6.97 25.05
CA TYR A 126 6.89 7.76 24.75
C TYR A 126 5.58 7.02 25.07
N ASN A 127 5.44 5.80 24.57
CA ASN A 127 4.26 4.97 24.81
C ASN A 127 4.67 3.52 25.14
N PRO A 128 4.77 3.18 26.43
CA PRO A 128 5.19 1.85 26.88
C PRO A 128 4.31 0.70 26.42
N ASP A 129 3.02 0.97 26.20
CA ASP A 129 2.01 -0.02 25.85
C ASP A 129 1.96 -0.31 24.34
N ALA A 130 2.39 0.64 23.49
CA ALA A 130 2.39 0.45 22.04
C ALA A 130 3.53 -0.49 21.60
N SER A 131 3.21 -1.45 20.73
CA SER A 131 4.23 -2.30 20.09
C SER A 131 4.92 -1.56 18.94
N VAL A 132 6.12 -1.98 18.56
CA VAL A 132 6.80 -1.43 17.37
C VAL A 132 6.00 -1.68 16.08
N ILE A 133 5.24 -2.78 16.05
CA ILE A 133 4.32 -3.10 14.95
C ILE A 133 3.18 -2.08 14.89
N SER A 134 2.59 -1.74 16.03
CA SER A 134 1.54 -0.70 16.12
C SER A 134 2.03 0.65 15.57
N TRP A 135 3.26 1.07 15.88
CA TRP A 135 3.85 2.28 15.32
C TRP A 135 3.89 2.24 13.79
N ALA A 136 4.38 1.12 13.21
CA ALA A 136 4.49 0.98 11.77
C ALA A 136 3.11 0.96 11.07
N LEU A 137 2.12 0.27 11.65
CA LEU A 137 0.77 0.22 11.10
C LEU A 137 0.04 1.56 11.25
N ARG A 138 0.19 2.22 12.39
CA ARG A 138 -0.38 3.55 12.63
C ARG A 138 0.22 4.61 11.71
N PHE A 139 1.54 4.55 11.42
CA PHE A 139 2.17 5.47 10.49
C PHE A 139 1.47 5.44 9.13
N VAL A 140 1.32 4.27 8.52
CA VAL A 140 0.71 4.17 7.19
C VAL A 140 -0.78 4.48 7.20
N ALA A 141 -1.49 4.10 8.27
CA ALA A 141 -2.93 4.32 8.40
C ALA A 141 -3.29 5.77 8.76
N SER A 142 -2.32 6.56 9.23
CA SER A 142 -2.51 8.00 9.53
C SER A 142 -2.39 8.90 8.30
N LEU A 143 -1.97 8.37 7.16
CA LEU A 143 -1.87 9.12 5.92
C LEU A 143 -3.27 9.31 5.31
N ASP A 144 -3.71 10.54 5.13
CA ASP A 144 -5.10 10.91 4.76
C ASP A 144 -5.65 10.19 3.52
N ASN A 145 -4.79 9.91 2.53
CA ASN A 145 -5.21 9.28 1.27
C ASN A 145 -5.09 7.75 1.29
N VAL A 146 -4.71 7.15 2.42
CA VAL A 146 -4.67 5.69 2.59
C VAL A 146 -6.06 5.18 2.98
N CYS A 147 -6.61 4.29 2.17
CA CYS A 147 -7.92 3.71 2.40
C CYS A 147 -7.88 2.24 2.85
N MET A 148 -6.75 1.57 2.69
CA MET A 148 -6.58 0.17 3.09
C MET A 148 -5.11 -0.16 3.34
N VAL A 149 -4.83 -0.97 4.35
CA VAL A 149 -3.50 -1.48 4.67
C VAL A 149 -3.50 -3.01 4.56
N LEU A 150 -2.64 -3.55 3.70
CA LEU A 150 -2.47 -4.99 3.52
C LEU A 150 -1.32 -5.45 4.42
N THR A 151 -1.62 -6.26 5.40
CA THR A 151 -0.63 -6.87 6.29
C THR A 151 -0.65 -8.37 6.20
N GLY A 152 0.51 -9.00 6.22
CA GLY A 152 0.66 -10.45 6.32
C GLY A 152 0.70 -10.89 7.78
N ALA A 153 0.09 -12.04 8.09
CA ALA A 153 0.21 -12.68 9.39
C ALA A 153 0.48 -14.17 9.20
N SER A 154 1.54 -14.69 9.84
CA SER A 154 1.94 -16.09 9.78
C SER A 154 1.47 -16.89 11.01
N SER A 155 0.87 -16.22 11.99
CA SER A 155 0.34 -16.84 13.20
C SER A 155 -0.96 -16.17 13.66
N LEU A 156 -1.77 -16.89 14.44
CA LEU A 156 -2.99 -16.32 15.04
C LEU A 156 -2.68 -15.17 16.00
N LYS A 157 -1.49 -15.16 16.64
CA LYS A 157 -1.05 -14.07 17.50
C LYS A 157 -0.89 -12.81 16.69
N GLN A 158 -0.10 -12.84 15.61
CA GLN A 158 0.11 -11.70 14.72
C GLN A 158 -1.20 -11.17 14.12
N LEU A 159 -2.10 -12.08 13.71
CA LEU A 159 -3.39 -11.67 13.18
C LEU A 159 -4.23 -10.92 14.21
N LYS A 160 -4.26 -11.40 15.45
CA LYS A 160 -4.99 -10.73 16.54
C LYS A 160 -4.39 -9.36 16.84
N GLU A 161 -3.08 -9.27 16.99
CA GLU A 161 -2.38 -8.01 17.24
C GLU A 161 -2.67 -6.98 16.14
N ASN A 162 -2.61 -7.38 14.86
CA ASN A 162 -2.94 -6.50 13.74
C ASN A 162 -4.42 -6.06 13.78
N ILE A 163 -5.35 -6.94 14.14
CA ILE A 163 -6.77 -6.60 14.26
C ILE A 163 -6.97 -5.61 15.42
N ASP A 164 -6.38 -5.88 16.59
CA ASP A 164 -6.49 -5.02 17.78
C ASP A 164 -5.97 -3.60 17.50
N ASP A 165 -4.87 -3.47 16.75
CA ASP A 165 -4.31 -2.17 16.34
C ASP A 165 -5.29 -1.36 15.46
N PHE A 166 -6.08 -2.03 14.60
CA PHE A 166 -7.06 -1.36 13.74
C PHE A 166 -8.42 -1.16 14.40
N GLU A 167 -8.87 -2.05 15.27
CA GLU A 167 -10.12 -1.87 16.04
C GLU A 167 -10.01 -0.70 17.02
N ASN A 168 -8.82 -0.47 17.58
CA ASN A 168 -8.52 0.61 18.50
C ASN A 168 -7.67 1.72 17.86
N PHE A 169 -7.80 1.90 16.55
CA PHE A 169 -6.96 2.80 15.79
C PHE A 169 -7.01 4.24 16.33
N THR A 170 -5.82 4.78 16.57
CA THR A 170 -5.59 6.19 16.85
C THR A 170 -4.49 6.70 15.92
N PRO A 171 -4.75 7.74 15.12
CA PRO A 171 -3.72 8.31 14.26
C PRO A 171 -2.48 8.73 15.05
N LEU A 172 -1.31 8.71 14.40
CA LEU A 172 -0.13 9.32 15.00
C LEU A 172 -0.35 10.82 15.18
N ASN A 173 0.07 11.36 16.32
CA ASN A 173 0.12 12.79 16.55
C ASN A 173 1.48 13.37 16.13
N ASP A 174 1.61 14.71 16.17
CA ASP A 174 2.81 15.41 15.72
C ASP A 174 4.08 14.99 16.50
N GLU A 175 3.97 14.70 17.80
CA GLU A 175 5.11 14.24 18.61
C GLU A 175 5.54 12.82 18.23
N GLU A 176 4.59 11.95 17.91
CA GLU A 176 4.86 10.58 17.44
C GLU A 176 5.51 10.56 16.05
N TYR A 177 5.24 11.55 15.20
CA TYR A 177 5.90 11.68 13.90
C TYR A 177 7.36 12.13 14.01
N GLU A 178 7.75 12.81 15.10
CA GLU A 178 9.13 13.27 15.35
C GLU A 178 10.02 12.18 15.97
N ILE A 179 9.45 11.08 16.46
CA ILE A 179 10.16 9.92 17.03
C ILE A 179 10.65 8.99 15.94
#